data_df40fa0106b28955d97ad9ffdf6723e9
#
_entry.id   df40fa0106b28955d97ad9ffdf6723e9
#
_cell.length_a   1.000
_cell.length_b   1.000
_cell.length_c   1.000
_cell.angle_alpha   90.00
_cell.angle_beta   90.00
_cell.angle_gamma   90.00
#
_symmetry.space_group_name_H-M   'P 1'
#
loop_
_entity.id
_entity.type
_entity.pdbx_description
1 polymer ?
#
loop_
_entity_poly.entity_id
_entity_poly.type
_entity_poly.pdbx_seq_one_letter_code
_entity_poly.pdbx_strand_id
1 'polypeptide(L)'
;METTKQPLITVVMPNYNGHRFVEQAIDSVLNQTYPNFELLVVDDCSKDDSLQLVQQKAQSDDRIRVIALEHNAGVANARNVGIKEAKGEFIALLDNDDLWTEDKLERQLALANKGADIVYCSYDFTDEQNNSIKKPFIVPQQTNFNKMLASSVISCSTSFIKTELMQAHPFNSDFYHEDYVLWMELLRVCPTAYGDPKVLMHYRQVTGSRSNKKSNAAKERWNTYRKALKLNAVTSAWAFVRYAANGVMKYYL
;
A
#
# COMPACT_ATOMS: atom_id res chain seq x y z
N MET A 1 -17.15 -30.38 -10.32
CA MET A 1 -16.96 -29.11 -9.58
C MET A 1 -15.45 -28.91 -9.45
N GLU A 2 -14.86 -28.04 -10.23
CA GLU A 2 -13.48 -27.64 -9.99
C GLU A 2 -13.43 -26.98 -8.59
N THR A 3 -12.70 -27.60 -7.69
CA THR A 3 -12.34 -26.95 -6.41
C THR A 3 -11.54 -25.72 -6.80
N THR A 4 -12.16 -24.53 -6.76
CA THR A 4 -11.44 -23.27 -6.93
C THR A 4 -10.33 -23.26 -5.89
N LYS A 5 -9.08 -23.42 -6.34
CA LYS A 5 -7.89 -23.36 -5.49
C LYS A 5 -7.95 -22.02 -4.76
N GLN A 6 -7.98 -22.05 -3.45
CA GLN A 6 -7.88 -20.83 -2.65
C GLN A 6 -6.37 -20.49 -2.54
N PRO A 7 -5.83 -19.52 -3.34
CA PRO A 7 -4.42 -19.21 -3.29
C PRO A 7 -4.04 -18.62 -1.93
N LEU A 8 -2.82 -18.89 -1.46
CA LEU A 8 -2.27 -18.20 -0.31
C LEU A 8 -2.06 -16.73 -0.67
N ILE A 9 -2.45 -15.82 0.20
CA ILE A 9 -2.20 -14.38 0.10
C ILE A 9 -1.21 -13.99 1.18
N THR A 10 -0.14 -13.28 0.82
CA THR A 10 0.77 -12.69 1.81
C THR A 10 0.38 -11.24 2.07
N VAL A 11 0.08 -10.91 3.31
CA VAL A 11 -0.02 -9.52 3.76
C VAL A 11 1.33 -9.08 4.30
N VAL A 12 1.90 -8.00 3.76
CA VAL A 12 3.16 -7.42 4.25
C VAL A 12 2.87 -6.12 4.97
N MET A 13 3.23 -6.08 6.25
CA MET A 13 3.05 -4.93 7.14
C MET A 13 4.40 -4.44 7.65
N PRO A 14 4.94 -3.31 7.17
CA PRO A 14 6.09 -2.69 7.79
C PRO A 14 5.68 -2.09 9.14
N ASN A 15 6.50 -2.27 10.18
CA ASN A 15 6.29 -1.67 11.49
C ASN A 15 7.51 -0.87 11.91
N TYR A 16 7.29 0.35 12.39
CA TYR A 16 8.29 1.15 13.08
C TYR A 16 7.61 2.10 14.05
N ASN A 17 7.85 1.92 15.35
CA ASN A 17 7.26 2.71 16.43
C ASN A 17 5.72 2.80 16.31
N GLY A 18 5.09 1.65 16.08
CA GLY A 18 3.67 1.51 15.78
C GLY A 18 2.79 1.24 16.99
N HIS A 19 3.29 1.35 18.23
CA HIS A 19 2.60 1.01 19.47
C HIS A 19 1.11 1.40 19.50
N ARG A 20 0.78 2.58 18.99
CA ARG A 20 -0.58 3.12 19.09
C ARG A 20 -1.61 2.41 18.23
N PHE A 21 -1.20 1.80 17.12
CA PHE A 21 -2.12 1.36 16.07
C PHE A 21 -1.88 -0.05 15.54
N VAL A 22 -0.66 -0.59 15.73
CA VAL A 22 -0.25 -1.86 15.11
C VAL A 22 -1.17 -3.03 15.48
N GLU A 23 -1.68 -3.10 16.71
CA GLU A 23 -2.62 -4.16 17.11
C GLU A 23 -3.93 -4.08 16.34
N GLN A 24 -4.49 -2.87 16.17
CA GLN A 24 -5.72 -2.67 15.40
C GLN A 24 -5.51 -3.04 13.91
N ALA A 25 -4.36 -2.67 13.35
CA ALA A 25 -4.01 -3.03 11.98
C ALA A 25 -3.92 -4.55 11.81
N ILE A 26 -3.23 -5.26 12.72
CA ILE A 26 -3.16 -6.73 12.75
C ILE A 26 -4.56 -7.34 12.86
N ASP A 27 -5.39 -6.86 13.81
CA ASP A 27 -6.74 -7.38 14.03
C ASP A 27 -7.60 -7.21 12.76
N SER A 28 -7.44 -6.12 12.00
CA SER A 28 -8.15 -5.93 10.74
C SER A 28 -7.78 -6.96 9.65
N VAL A 29 -6.56 -7.50 9.71
CA VAL A 29 -6.13 -8.61 8.83
C VAL A 29 -6.66 -9.95 9.35
N LEU A 30 -6.57 -10.20 10.65
CA LEU A 30 -7.02 -11.47 11.23
C LEU A 30 -8.52 -11.70 11.06
N ASN A 31 -9.31 -10.62 10.98
CA ASN A 31 -10.75 -10.63 10.79
C ASN A 31 -11.18 -10.70 9.30
N GLN A 32 -10.26 -10.93 8.36
CA GLN A 32 -10.63 -11.06 6.94
C GLN A 32 -11.50 -12.30 6.70
N THR A 33 -12.54 -12.14 5.87
CA THR A 33 -13.44 -13.25 5.45
C THR A 33 -12.71 -14.30 4.63
N TYR A 34 -11.63 -13.92 3.95
CA TYR A 34 -10.76 -14.85 3.23
C TYR A 34 -9.75 -15.48 4.18
N PRO A 35 -9.79 -16.82 4.42
CA PRO A 35 -9.02 -17.43 5.51
C PRO A 35 -7.57 -17.80 5.15
N ASN A 36 -7.24 -18.00 3.85
CA ASN A 36 -5.95 -18.54 3.42
C ASN A 36 -4.92 -17.43 3.17
N PHE A 37 -4.42 -16.83 4.24
CA PHE A 37 -3.38 -15.80 4.18
C PHE A 37 -2.28 -16.04 5.23
N GLU A 38 -1.10 -15.46 5.00
CA GLU A 38 -0.07 -15.22 6.00
C GLU A 38 0.10 -13.70 6.18
N LEU A 39 0.41 -13.26 7.40
CA LEU A 39 0.74 -11.87 7.74
C LEU A 39 2.22 -11.78 8.12
N LEU A 40 3.02 -11.10 7.30
CA LEU A 40 4.42 -10.80 7.57
C LEU A 40 4.53 -9.39 8.16
N VAL A 41 4.77 -9.29 9.46
CA VAL A 41 5.09 -8.02 10.11
C VAL A 41 6.60 -7.85 10.13
N VAL A 42 7.10 -6.84 9.42
CA VAL A 42 8.53 -6.52 9.36
C VAL A 42 8.81 -5.32 10.24
N ASP A 43 9.40 -5.56 11.41
CA ASP A 43 9.77 -4.50 12.35
C ASP A 43 11.11 -3.89 11.97
N ASP A 44 11.10 -2.60 11.65
CA ASP A 44 12.26 -1.82 11.21
C ASP A 44 13.06 -1.24 12.40
N CYS A 45 13.38 -2.11 13.38
CA CYS A 45 14.13 -1.78 14.60
C CYS A 45 13.41 -0.74 15.47
N SER A 46 12.14 -1.00 15.82
CA SER A 46 11.32 -0.14 16.69
C SER A 46 12.01 0.16 18.03
N LYS A 47 11.74 1.35 18.58
CA LYS A 47 12.28 1.79 19.86
C LYS A 47 11.22 1.85 20.96
N ASP A 48 9.95 1.71 20.56
CA ASP A 48 8.81 1.52 21.46
C ASP A 48 8.52 0.03 21.68
N ASP A 49 7.45 -0.30 22.35
CA ASP A 49 7.04 -1.68 22.64
C ASP A 49 6.24 -2.35 21.50
N SER A 50 6.12 -1.71 20.32
CA SER A 50 5.35 -2.26 19.20
C SER A 50 5.83 -3.64 18.74
N LEU A 51 7.16 -3.90 18.74
CA LEU A 51 7.68 -5.23 18.43
C LEU A 51 7.18 -6.28 19.43
N GLN A 52 7.14 -5.96 20.73
CA GLN A 52 6.64 -6.87 21.75
C GLN A 52 5.14 -7.17 21.54
N LEU A 53 4.33 -6.16 21.23
CA LEU A 53 2.90 -6.35 20.92
C LEU A 53 2.69 -7.26 19.71
N VAL A 54 3.45 -7.05 18.64
CA VAL A 54 3.41 -7.91 17.43
C VAL A 54 3.80 -9.35 17.76
N GLN A 55 4.85 -9.56 18.57
CA GLN A 55 5.29 -10.89 18.99
C GLN A 55 4.23 -11.61 19.85
N GLN A 56 3.53 -10.90 20.71
CA GLN A 56 2.40 -11.45 21.49
C GLN A 56 1.24 -11.89 20.58
N LYS A 57 0.89 -11.10 19.57
CA LYS A 57 -0.11 -11.49 18.56
C LYS A 57 0.33 -12.74 17.80
N ALA A 58 1.60 -12.83 17.41
CA ALA A 58 2.15 -13.99 16.69
C ALA A 58 2.16 -15.28 17.52
N GLN A 59 2.21 -15.19 18.86
CA GLN A 59 2.05 -16.36 19.73
C GLN A 59 0.61 -16.91 19.77
N SER A 60 -0.37 -16.08 19.42
CA SER A 60 -1.79 -16.44 19.47
C SER A 60 -2.38 -16.83 18.12
N ASP A 61 -1.69 -16.57 16.99
CA ASP A 61 -2.16 -16.89 15.64
C ASP A 61 -0.97 -17.25 14.72
N ASP A 62 -0.91 -18.51 14.31
CA ASP A 62 0.17 -19.09 13.49
C ASP A 62 0.27 -18.47 12.07
N ARG A 63 -0.73 -17.72 11.64
CA ARG A 63 -0.70 -16.98 10.37
C ARG A 63 0.22 -15.76 10.42
N ILE A 64 0.64 -15.32 11.62
CA ILE A 64 1.52 -14.15 11.79
C ILE A 64 2.98 -14.60 11.87
N ARG A 65 3.82 -14.04 11.03
CA ARG A 65 5.28 -14.17 11.08
C ARG A 65 5.90 -12.81 11.33
N VAL A 66 6.83 -12.74 12.28
CA VAL A 66 7.53 -11.51 12.65
C VAL A 66 8.97 -11.57 12.14
N ILE A 67 9.40 -10.52 11.46
CA ILE A 67 10.78 -10.33 11.02
C ILE A 67 11.29 -9.04 11.67
N ALA A 68 12.19 -9.16 12.64
CA ALA A 68 12.81 -8.00 13.30
C ALA A 68 14.14 -7.68 12.63
N LEU A 69 14.29 -6.45 12.14
CA LEU A 69 15.53 -5.97 11.53
C LEU A 69 16.51 -5.47 12.60
N GLU A 70 17.79 -5.68 12.40
CA GLU A 70 18.85 -5.29 13.34
C GLU A 70 19.03 -3.76 13.43
N HIS A 71 18.71 -3.04 12.35
CA HIS A 71 18.80 -1.58 12.28
C HIS A 71 17.66 -1.01 11.44
N ASN A 72 17.31 0.25 11.72
CA ASN A 72 16.30 0.97 10.94
C ASN A 72 16.85 1.31 9.55
N ALA A 73 16.25 0.74 8.53
CA ALA A 73 16.61 0.95 7.13
C ALA A 73 15.49 1.61 6.30
N GLY A 74 14.39 1.98 6.96
CA GLY A 74 13.26 2.69 6.37
C GLY A 74 12.19 1.79 5.77
N VAL A 75 10.99 2.36 5.62
CA VAL A 75 9.77 1.65 5.23
C VAL A 75 9.89 0.89 3.90
N ALA A 76 10.61 1.45 2.92
CA ALA A 76 10.84 0.80 1.62
C ALA A 76 11.63 -0.52 1.81
N ASN A 77 12.67 -0.50 2.64
CA ASN A 77 13.45 -1.69 2.94
C ASN A 77 12.64 -2.73 3.72
N ALA A 78 11.89 -2.30 4.73
CA ALA A 78 11.02 -3.22 5.49
C ALA A 78 9.99 -3.90 4.57
N ARG A 79 9.36 -3.16 3.65
CA ARG A 79 8.46 -3.75 2.64
C ARG A 79 9.20 -4.73 1.74
N ASN A 80 10.40 -4.39 1.25
CA ASN A 80 11.20 -5.26 0.39
C ASN A 80 11.56 -6.58 1.07
N VAL A 81 11.92 -6.53 2.35
CA VAL A 81 12.17 -7.76 3.14
C VAL A 81 10.92 -8.63 3.20
N GLY A 82 9.75 -8.06 3.53
CA GLY A 82 8.50 -8.81 3.56
C GLY A 82 8.10 -9.37 2.20
N ILE A 83 8.27 -8.59 1.12
CA ILE A 83 8.00 -9.03 -0.27
C ILE A 83 8.90 -10.20 -0.67
N LYS A 84 10.17 -10.16 -0.31
CA LYS A 84 11.12 -11.26 -0.58
C LYS A 84 10.73 -12.54 0.13
N GLU A 85 10.24 -12.44 1.36
CA GLU A 85 9.86 -13.57 2.22
C GLU A 85 8.43 -14.07 1.97
N ALA A 86 7.65 -13.38 1.12
CA ALA A 86 6.28 -13.72 0.79
C ALA A 86 6.18 -15.07 0.07
N LYS A 87 5.22 -15.90 0.51
CA LYS A 87 4.94 -17.24 -0.04
C LYS A 87 3.63 -17.30 -0.82
N GLY A 88 2.78 -16.29 -0.68
CA GLY A 88 1.49 -16.22 -1.34
C GLY A 88 1.59 -15.98 -2.84
N GLU A 89 0.55 -16.31 -3.57
CA GLU A 89 0.41 -16.02 -5.00
C GLU A 89 0.24 -14.51 -5.24
N PHE A 90 -0.35 -13.82 -4.25
CA PHE A 90 -0.54 -12.37 -4.26
C PHE A 90 0.02 -11.75 -2.97
N ILE A 91 0.49 -10.51 -3.08
CA ILE A 91 0.91 -9.67 -1.97
C ILE A 91 -0.08 -8.52 -1.82
N ALA A 92 -0.59 -8.33 -0.60
CA ALA A 92 -1.32 -7.14 -0.17
C ALA A 92 -0.44 -6.37 0.82
N LEU A 93 -0.37 -5.04 0.68
CA LEU A 93 0.38 -4.19 1.61
C LEU A 93 -0.57 -3.54 2.60
N LEU A 94 -0.17 -3.43 3.86
CA LEU A 94 -0.89 -2.69 4.89
C LEU A 94 0.11 -1.94 5.76
N ASP A 95 -0.02 -0.62 5.85
CA ASP A 95 0.77 0.18 6.79
C ASP A 95 0.21 0.01 8.22
N ASN A 96 1.07 0.03 9.23
CA ASN A 96 0.73 -0.32 10.62
C ASN A 96 -0.22 0.67 11.32
N ASP A 97 -0.61 1.75 10.65
CA ASP A 97 -1.55 2.76 11.13
C ASP A 97 -2.89 2.79 10.37
N ASP A 98 -3.03 2.00 9.29
CA ASP A 98 -4.26 1.86 8.51
C ASP A 98 -5.11 0.66 8.95
N LEU A 99 -6.38 0.61 8.50
CA LEU A 99 -7.29 -0.51 8.76
C LEU A 99 -7.93 -1.01 7.48
N TRP A 100 -8.26 -2.31 7.43
CA TRP A 100 -9.03 -2.92 6.36
C TRP A 100 -10.45 -3.27 6.78
N THR A 101 -11.38 -3.25 5.82
CA THR A 101 -12.69 -3.91 5.99
C THR A 101 -12.53 -5.42 5.86
N GLU A 102 -13.41 -6.18 6.49
CA GLU A 102 -13.32 -7.65 6.59
C GLU A 102 -13.33 -8.37 5.23
N ASP A 103 -13.90 -7.79 4.19
CA ASP A 103 -14.07 -8.40 2.87
C ASP A 103 -13.02 -7.96 1.83
N LYS A 104 -11.97 -7.26 2.24
CA LYS A 104 -10.99 -6.69 1.30
C LYS A 104 -10.24 -7.76 0.49
N LEU A 105 -9.66 -8.76 1.16
CA LEU A 105 -8.88 -9.80 0.46
C LEU A 105 -9.75 -10.61 -0.49
N GLU A 106 -10.94 -11.02 -0.08
CA GLU A 106 -11.89 -11.77 -0.90
C GLU A 106 -12.27 -10.99 -2.16
N ARG A 107 -12.61 -9.72 -2.02
CA ARG A 107 -13.01 -8.87 -3.14
C ARG A 107 -11.89 -8.61 -4.13
N GLN A 108 -10.69 -8.35 -3.63
CA GLN A 108 -9.53 -8.12 -4.49
C GLN A 108 -9.10 -9.39 -5.21
N LEU A 109 -9.16 -10.53 -4.53
CA LEU A 109 -8.94 -11.84 -5.17
C LEU A 109 -9.97 -12.12 -6.27
N ALA A 110 -11.23 -11.73 -6.08
CA ALA A 110 -12.27 -11.90 -7.11
C ALA A 110 -11.97 -11.09 -8.38
N LEU A 111 -11.29 -9.93 -8.28
CA LEU A 111 -10.80 -9.17 -9.43
C LEU A 111 -9.54 -9.82 -10.05
N ALA A 112 -8.63 -10.31 -9.22
CA ALA A 112 -7.44 -11.02 -9.68
C ALA A 112 -7.80 -12.29 -10.46
N ASN A 113 -8.79 -13.04 -10.01
CA ASN A 113 -9.31 -14.24 -10.69
C ASN A 113 -9.93 -13.94 -12.08
N LYS A 114 -10.22 -12.67 -12.39
CA LYS A 114 -10.63 -12.22 -13.73
C LYS A 114 -9.44 -11.81 -14.61
N GLY A 115 -8.22 -12.07 -14.17
CA GLY A 115 -6.98 -11.78 -14.88
C GLY A 115 -6.31 -10.45 -14.52
N ALA A 116 -6.62 -9.87 -13.36
CA ALA A 116 -5.98 -8.66 -12.89
C ALA A 116 -4.71 -8.98 -12.07
N ASP A 117 -3.53 -8.62 -12.57
CA ASP A 117 -2.27 -8.78 -11.84
C ASP A 117 -2.03 -7.67 -10.81
N ILE A 118 -2.65 -6.51 -10.99
CA ILE A 118 -2.59 -5.35 -10.09
C ILE A 118 -4.01 -4.92 -9.75
N VAL A 119 -4.37 -4.99 -8.47
CA VAL A 119 -5.67 -4.58 -7.94
C VAL A 119 -5.47 -3.53 -6.84
N TYR A 120 -6.37 -2.57 -6.76
CA TYR A 120 -6.42 -1.55 -5.72
C TYR A 120 -7.89 -1.26 -5.34
N CYS A 121 -8.13 -0.49 -4.28
CA CYS A 121 -9.49 -0.20 -3.84
C CYS A 121 -9.66 1.25 -3.39
N SER A 122 -10.91 1.68 -3.27
CA SER A 122 -11.28 2.94 -2.63
C SER A 122 -10.99 2.91 -1.14
N TYR A 123 -10.83 4.10 -0.57
CA TYR A 123 -10.57 4.28 0.85
C TYR A 123 -11.22 5.56 1.38
N ASP A 124 -11.49 5.59 2.66
CA ASP A 124 -11.88 6.80 3.36
C ASP A 124 -10.75 7.32 4.24
N PHE A 125 -11.02 8.40 4.96
CA PHE A 125 -10.07 9.05 5.84
C PHE A 125 -10.63 9.08 7.26
N THR A 126 -9.83 8.60 8.21
CA THR A 126 -10.19 8.60 9.63
C THR A 126 -9.18 9.39 10.46
N ASP A 127 -9.64 9.85 11.62
CA ASP A 127 -8.76 10.33 12.68
C ASP A 127 -8.15 9.16 13.48
N GLU A 128 -7.38 9.48 14.51
CA GLU A 128 -6.74 8.49 15.38
C GLU A 128 -7.74 7.68 16.23
N GLN A 129 -8.99 8.12 16.33
CA GLN A 129 -10.11 7.45 17.00
C GLN A 129 -11.04 6.69 16.03
N ASN A 130 -10.65 6.56 14.76
CA ASN A 130 -11.40 5.92 13.67
C ASN A 130 -12.69 6.65 13.25
N ASN A 131 -12.87 7.93 13.63
CA ASN A 131 -13.98 8.72 13.10
C ASN A 131 -13.68 9.20 11.68
N SER A 132 -14.67 9.14 10.80
CA SER A 132 -14.54 9.67 9.44
C SER A 132 -14.37 11.20 9.47
N ILE A 133 -13.33 11.70 8.76
CA ILE A 133 -12.97 13.13 8.74
C ILE A 133 -13.10 13.79 7.36
N LYS A 134 -13.28 12.99 6.31
CA LYS A 134 -13.41 13.48 4.92
C LYS A 134 -14.27 12.54 4.10
N LYS A 135 -14.76 13.04 2.95
CA LYS A 135 -15.40 12.19 1.95
C LYS A 135 -14.44 11.08 1.48
N PRO A 136 -14.94 9.87 1.23
CA PRO A 136 -14.14 8.79 0.69
C PRO A 136 -13.48 9.16 -0.64
N PHE A 137 -12.29 8.64 -0.87
CA PHE A 137 -11.64 8.69 -2.17
C PHE A 137 -12.07 7.47 -2.99
N ILE A 138 -12.99 7.70 -3.93
CA ILE A 138 -13.48 6.66 -4.81
C ILE A 138 -12.56 6.53 -6.01
N VAL A 139 -11.96 5.37 -6.16
CA VAL A 139 -11.02 5.10 -7.26
C VAL A 139 -11.74 4.71 -8.55
N PRO A 140 -11.14 4.98 -9.72
CA PRO A 140 -11.65 4.49 -10.99
C PRO A 140 -11.49 2.95 -11.08
N GLN A 141 -12.40 2.28 -11.79
CA GLN A 141 -12.35 0.84 -12.01
C GLN A 141 -11.10 0.36 -12.76
N GLN A 142 -10.43 1.24 -13.49
CA GLN A 142 -9.16 0.97 -14.18
C GLN A 142 -8.26 2.20 -14.21
N THR A 143 -6.98 1.97 -14.00
CA THR A 143 -5.93 2.97 -14.24
C THR A 143 -4.80 2.38 -15.08
N ASN A 144 -3.94 3.27 -15.56
CA ASN A 144 -2.75 2.91 -16.34
C ASN A 144 -1.67 3.96 -16.13
N PHE A 145 -0.49 3.75 -16.71
CA PHE A 145 0.65 4.66 -16.61
C PHE A 145 0.27 6.13 -16.89
N ASN A 146 -0.44 6.41 -17.99
CA ASN A 146 -0.77 7.78 -18.39
C ASN A 146 -1.78 8.46 -17.43
N LYS A 147 -2.76 7.70 -16.93
CA LYS A 147 -3.71 8.21 -15.93
C LYS A 147 -3.01 8.49 -14.60
N MET A 148 -2.12 7.61 -14.17
CA MET A 148 -1.34 7.76 -12.94
C MET A 148 -0.39 8.95 -12.98
N LEU A 149 0.12 9.38 -14.14
CA LEU A 149 0.91 10.61 -14.25
C LEU A 149 0.14 11.84 -13.77
N ALA A 150 -1.16 11.88 -14.00
CA ALA A 150 -2.02 13.00 -13.61
C ALA A 150 -2.61 12.86 -12.20
N SER A 151 -2.79 11.65 -11.67
CA SER A 151 -3.43 11.42 -10.37
C SER A 151 -2.99 10.07 -9.81
N SER A 152 -2.34 10.07 -8.64
CA SER A 152 -2.02 8.84 -7.91
C SER A 152 -3.29 8.29 -7.28
N VAL A 153 -3.75 7.13 -7.74
CA VAL A 153 -4.96 6.46 -7.25
C VAL A 153 -4.68 5.18 -6.47
N ILE A 154 -3.44 4.72 -6.46
CA ILE A 154 -3.01 3.53 -5.72
C ILE A 154 -2.24 4.00 -4.47
N SER A 155 -2.71 3.62 -3.29
CA SER A 155 -2.00 3.73 -2.02
C SER A 155 -1.47 2.37 -1.60
N CYS A 156 -0.38 2.31 -0.81
CA CYS A 156 0.17 1.05 -0.32
C CYS A 156 -0.91 0.16 0.30
N SER A 157 -1.62 0.63 1.30
CA SER A 157 -2.62 -0.15 2.03
C SER A 157 -3.87 -0.52 1.21
N THR A 158 -4.01 0.01 -0.03
CA THR A 158 -5.07 -0.39 -0.97
C THR A 158 -4.64 -1.47 -1.95
N SER A 159 -3.35 -1.74 -2.08
CA SER A 159 -2.77 -2.59 -3.13
C SER A 159 -2.95 -4.09 -2.86
N PHE A 160 -3.08 -4.84 -3.97
CA PHE A 160 -3.11 -6.30 -4.01
C PHE A 160 -2.53 -6.71 -5.37
N ILE A 161 -1.36 -7.35 -5.37
CA ILE A 161 -0.53 -7.49 -6.57
C ILE A 161 0.06 -8.88 -6.63
N LYS A 162 0.21 -9.41 -7.82
CA LYS A 162 0.84 -10.70 -8.06
C LYS A 162 2.27 -10.71 -7.51
N THR A 163 2.59 -11.74 -6.73
CA THR A 163 3.87 -11.83 -5.99
C THR A 163 5.07 -11.74 -6.91
N GLU A 164 5.04 -12.42 -8.05
CA GLU A 164 6.16 -12.38 -9.01
C GLU A 164 6.45 -10.97 -9.54
N LEU A 165 5.41 -10.13 -9.73
CA LEU A 165 5.60 -8.73 -10.14
C LEU A 165 6.26 -7.90 -9.03
N MET A 166 5.82 -8.08 -7.78
CA MET A 166 6.39 -7.36 -6.64
C MET A 166 7.82 -7.76 -6.36
N GLN A 167 8.15 -9.06 -6.48
CA GLN A 167 9.51 -9.55 -6.26
C GLN A 167 10.48 -9.14 -7.36
N ALA A 168 10.00 -8.98 -8.60
CA ALA A 168 10.81 -8.49 -9.72
C ALA A 168 11.07 -6.97 -9.67
N HIS A 169 10.25 -6.21 -8.93
CA HIS A 169 10.32 -4.74 -8.87
C HIS A 169 10.30 -4.27 -7.41
N PRO A 170 11.47 -4.19 -6.74
CA PRO A 170 11.53 -3.75 -5.34
C PRO A 170 11.25 -2.25 -5.20
N PHE A 171 10.77 -1.84 -4.02
CA PHE A 171 10.71 -0.43 -3.66
C PHE A 171 12.10 0.20 -3.71
N ASN A 172 12.19 1.40 -4.28
CA ASN A 172 13.43 2.17 -4.32
C ASN A 172 13.41 3.29 -3.27
N SER A 173 14.25 3.16 -2.24
CA SER A 173 14.36 4.11 -1.12
C SER A 173 14.98 5.46 -1.49
N ASP A 174 15.58 5.61 -2.67
CA ASP A 174 16.18 6.87 -3.12
C ASP A 174 15.14 7.97 -3.40
N PHE A 175 13.85 7.58 -3.49
CA PHE A 175 12.77 8.51 -3.81
C PHE A 175 11.81 8.69 -2.64
N TYR A 176 11.39 9.94 -2.42
CA TYR A 176 10.46 10.27 -1.34
C TYR A 176 9.08 9.59 -1.51
N HIS A 177 8.63 9.43 -2.76
CA HIS A 177 7.40 8.73 -3.13
C HIS A 177 7.75 7.36 -3.73
N GLU A 178 8.38 6.50 -2.93
CA GLU A 178 8.85 5.17 -3.32
C GLU A 178 7.71 4.28 -3.84
N ASP A 179 6.53 4.41 -3.24
CA ASP A 179 5.31 3.71 -3.64
C ASP A 179 4.84 4.12 -5.04
N TYR A 180 4.75 5.43 -5.29
CA TYR A 180 4.35 5.92 -6.59
C TYR A 180 5.34 5.52 -7.69
N VAL A 181 6.65 5.53 -7.41
CA VAL A 181 7.67 5.05 -8.36
C VAL A 181 7.41 3.60 -8.71
N LEU A 182 7.21 2.74 -7.72
CA LEU A 182 6.91 1.32 -7.91
C LEU A 182 5.65 1.12 -8.77
N TRP A 183 4.54 1.81 -8.44
CA TRP A 183 3.31 1.68 -9.23
C TRP A 183 3.52 2.07 -10.69
N MET A 184 4.31 3.10 -10.95
CA MET A 184 4.62 3.53 -12.31
C MET A 184 5.51 2.54 -13.06
N GLU A 185 6.45 1.87 -12.39
CA GLU A 185 7.28 0.81 -12.96
C GLU A 185 6.44 -0.42 -13.29
N LEU A 186 5.59 -0.86 -12.37
CA LEU A 186 4.67 -1.98 -12.59
C LEU A 186 3.72 -1.72 -13.76
N LEU A 187 3.20 -0.49 -13.90
CA LEU A 187 2.31 -0.12 -15.01
C LEU A 187 3.01 0.01 -16.37
N ARG A 188 4.33 -0.10 -16.44
CA ARG A 188 5.07 -0.25 -17.71
C ARG A 188 5.10 -1.69 -18.20
N VAL A 189 5.11 -2.66 -17.29
CA VAL A 189 5.15 -4.09 -17.61
C VAL A 189 3.77 -4.74 -17.57
N CYS A 190 2.89 -4.27 -16.71
CA CYS A 190 1.49 -4.64 -16.62
C CYS A 190 0.62 -3.39 -16.86
N PRO A 191 0.16 -3.12 -18.10
CA PRO A 191 -0.32 -1.79 -18.50
C PRO A 191 -1.65 -1.37 -17.88
N THR A 192 -2.36 -2.25 -17.16
CA THR A 192 -3.66 -1.95 -16.56
C THR A 192 -3.70 -2.46 -15.12
N ALA A 193 -4.10 -1.57 -14.19
CA ALA A 193 -4.48 -1.95 -12.84
C ALA A 193 -5.99 -1.77 -12.66
N TYR A 194 -6.61 -2.64 -11.85
CA TYR A 194 -8.06 -2.72 -11.64
C TYR A 194 -8.43 -2.23 -10.25
N GLY A 195 -9.40 -1.33 -10.19
CA GLY A 195 -9.88 -0.70 -8.95
C GLY A 195 -11.23 -1.25 -8.51
N ASP A 196 -11.34 -1.60 -7.23
CA ASP A 196 -12.65 -1.81 -6.60
C ASP A 196 -13.17 -0.46 -6.09
N PRO A 197 -14.34 0.03 -6.56
CA PRO A 197 -14.90 1.30 -6.11
C PRO A 197 -15.46 1.24 -4.68
N LYS A 198 -15.56 0.06 -4.05
CA LYS A 198 -15.94 -0.06 -2.66
C LYS A 198 -14.82 0.44 -1.75
N VAL A 199 -15.16 1.17 -0.71
CA VAL A 199 -14.24 1.52 0.38
C VAL A 199 -13.88 0.25 1.13
N LEU A 200 -12.61 -0.16 1.04
CA LEU A 200 -12.09 -1.39 1.66
C LEU A 200 -10.92 -1.11 2.60
N MET A 201 -10.52 0.15 2.73
CA MET A 201 -9.44 0.58 3.59
C MET A 201 -9.79 1.92 4.25
N HIS A 202 -9.39 2.08 5.52
CA HIS A 202 -9.49 3.30 6.29
C HIS A 202 -8.10 3.90 6.46
N TYR A 203 -7.85 5.02 5.78
CA TYR A 203 -6.60 5.76 5.87
C TYR A 203 -6.60 6.62 7.13
N ARG A 204 -5.78 6.25 8.11
CA ARG A 204 -5.69 7.00 9.37
C ARG A 204 -4.77 8.19 9.24
N GLN A 205 -5.31 9.40 9.52
CA GLN A 205 -4.50 10.61 9.57
C GLN A 205 -3.88 10.79 10.96
N VAL A 206 -2.62 10.39 11.08
CA VAL A 206 -1.86 10.48 12.34
C VAL A 206 -1.11 11.80 12.39
N THR A 207 -1.21 12.50 13.54
CA THR A 207 -0.45 13.73 13.79
C THR A 207 1.06 13.43 13.76
N GLY A 208 1.81 14.18 12.96
CA GLY A 208 3.27 14.00 12.83
C GLY A 208 3.69 12.94 11.80
N SER A 209 2.76 12.31 11.10
CA SER A 209 3.07 11.33 10.06
C SER A 209 3.93 11.93 8.93
N ARG A 210 4.68 11.06 8.23
CA ARG A 210 5.54 11.42 7.10
C ARG A 210 4.75 12.13 5.99
N SER A 211 3.53 11.70 5.72
CA SER A 211 2.65 12.24 4.68
C SER A 211 2.20 13.70 4.93
N ASN A 212 2.28 14.18 6.18
CA ASN A 212 1.90 15.55 6.55
C ASN A 212 2.98 16.61 6.25
N LYS A 213 4.21 16.20 5.91
CA LYS A 213 5.32 17.12 5.61
C LYS A 213 5.23 17.64 4.16
N LYS A 214 4.45 18.71 3.93
CA LYS A 214 4.17 19.26 2.58
C LYS A 214 5.29 20.12 1.96
N SER A 215 6.36 20.48 2.67
CA SER A 215 7.28 21.55 2.28
C SER A 215 8.05 21.37 0.96
N ASN A 216 8.10 20.14 0.41
CA ASN A 216 8.85 19.83 -0.81
C ASN A 216 8.08 18.96 -1.84
N ALA A 217 6.79 18.74 -1.66
CA ALA A 217 6.01 17.80 -2.48
C ALA A 217 6.12 18.05 -4.00
N ALA A 218 6.12 19.32 -4.42
CA ALA A 218 6.26 19.69 -5.82
C ALA A 218 7.65 19.34 -6.38
N LYS A 219 8.72 19.64 -5.62
CA LYS A 219 10.10 19.30 -5.99
C LYS A 219 10.31 17.80 -6.07
N GLU A 220 9.79 17.06 -5.08
CA GLU A 220 9.90 15.61 -5.06
C GLU A 220 9.09 14.97 -6.20
N ARG A 221 7.90 15.49 -6.52
CA ARG A 221 7.13 15.03 -7.69
C ARG A 221 7.88 15.28 -9.00
N TRP A 222 8.50 16.46 -9.16
CA TRP A 222 9.35 16.76 -10.32
C TRP A 222 10.55 15.82 -10.41
N ASN A 223 11.25 15.58 -9.28
CA ASN A 223 12.36 14.63 -9.22
C ASN A 223 11.92 13.22 -9.62
N THR A 224 10.74 12.79 -9.16
CA THR A 224 10.16 11.48 -9.55
C THR A 224 10.01 11.39 -11.07
N TYR A 225 9.39 12.39 -11.72
CA TYR A 225 9.22 12.36 -13.18
C TYR A 225 10.56 12.34 -13.92
N ARG A 226 11.52 13.16 -13.50
CA ARG A 226 12.80 13.33 -14.21
C ARG A 226 13.81 12.24 -13.91
N LYS A 227 13.96 11.84 -12.65
CA LYS A 227 15.02 10.93 -12.19
C LYS A 227 14.55 9.48 -12.12
N ALA A 228 13.40 9.21 -11.47
CA ALA A 228 12.89 7.86 -11.34
C ALA A 228 12.29 7.36 -12.65
N LEU A 229 11.31 8.08 -13.19
CA LEU A 229 10.60 7.67 -14.40
C LEU A 229 11.33 8.00 -15.70
N LYS A 230 12.41 8.79 -15.65
CA LYS A 230 13.26 9.20 -16.80
C LYS A 230 12.44 9.85 -17.93
N LEU A 231 11.35 10.55 -17.59
CA LEU A 231 10.53 11.24 -18.58
C LEU A 231 11.30 12.44 -19.15
N ASN A 232 11.07 12.79 -20.43
CA ASN A 232 11.61 14.01 -21.00
C ASN A 232 10.98 15.27 -20.36
N ALA A 233 11.59 16.45 -20.58
CA ALA A 233 11.16 17.68 -19.91
C ALA A 233 9.72 18.09 -20.27
N VAL A 234 9.31 17.92 -21.53
CA VAL A 234 7.97 18.28 -22.01
C VAL A 234 6.89 17.42 -21.36
N THR A 235 7.08 16.09 -21.37
CA THR A 235 6.16 15.15 -20.71
C THR A 235 6.10 15.40 -19.21
N SER A 236 7.25 15.67 -18.57
CA SER A 236 7.30 15.99 -17.14
C SER A 236 6.53 17.25 -16.79
N ALA A 237 6.70 18.32 -17.58
CA ALA A 237 5.97 19.57 -17.38
C ALA A 237 4.45 19.39 -17.57
N TRP A 238 4.04 18.68 -18.61
CA TRP A 238 2.64 18.35 -18.86
C TRP A 238 2.02 17.55 -17.71
N ALA A 239 2.71 16.48 -17.28
CA ALA A 239 2.27 15.66 -16.16
C ALA A 239 2.17 16.46 -14.85
N PHE A 240 3.16 17.34 -14.61
CA PHE A 240 3.18 18.20 -13.42
C PHE A 240 2.01 19.20 -13.38
N VAL A 241 1.70 19.85 -14.51
CA VAL A 241 0.55 20.77 -14.60
C VAL A 241 -0.75 20.02 -14.33
N ARG A 242 -0.95 18.84 -14.90
CA ARG A 242 -2.15 18.04 -14.65
C ARG A 242 -2.24 17.57 -13.19
N TYR A 243 -1.14 17.15 -12.60
CA TYR A 243 -1.08 16.79 -11.18
C TYR A 243 -1.46 17.97 -10.28
N ALA A 244 -0.93 19.17 -10.56
CA ALA A 244 -1.25 20.38 -9.81
C ALA A 244 -2.74 20.76 -9.94
N ALA A 245 -3.29 20.73 -11.16
CA ALA A 245 -4.71 21.00 -11.42
C ALA A 245 -5.63 20.01 -10.68
N ASN A 246 -5.33 18.70 -10.74
CA ASN A 246 -6.10 17.68 -10.02
C ASN A 246 -5.96 17.83 -8.49
N GLY A 247 -4.79 18.23 -8.00
CA GLY A 247 -4.57 18.52 -6.59
C GLY A 247 -5.45 19.66 -6.09
N VAL A 248 -5.57 20.76 -6.86
CA VAL A 248 -6.45 21.89 -6.53
C VAL A 248 -7.91 21.44 -6.50
N MET A 249 -8.39 20.71 -7.51
CA MET A 249 -9.76 20.19 -7.53
C MET A 249 -10.07 19.26 -6.34
N LYS A 250 -9.13 18.41 -5.93
CA LYS A 250 -9.30 17.49 -4.80
C LYS A 250 -9.43 18.19 -3.44
N TYR A 251 -8.87 19.40 -3.29
CA TYR A 251 -8.84 20.12 -2.00
C TYR A 251 -9.80 21.31 -1.91
N TYR A 252 -10.33 21.81 -3.02
CA TYR A 252 -11.13 23.04 -3.07
C TYR A 252 -12.53 22.86 -3.70
N LEU A 253 -12.84 21.72 -4.28
CA LEU A 253 -14.17 21.29 -4.77
C LEU A 253 -14.60 19.96 -4.11
#